data_d6a5af49787d21f2ed02ff791d3405d3
#
_entry.id   d6a5af49787d21f2ed02ff791d3405d3
#
_cell.length_a   1.000
_cell.length_b   1.000
_cell.length_c   1.000
_cell.angle_alpha   90.00
_cell.angle_beta   90.00
_cell.angle_gamma   90.00
#
_symmetry.space_group_name_H-M   'P 1'
#
loop_
_entity.id
_entity.type
_entity.pdbx_description
1 polymer ?
#
loop_
_entity_poly.entity_id
_entity_poly.type
_entity_poly.pdbx_seq_one_letter_code
_entity_poly.pdbx_strand_id
1 'polypeptide(L)'
;KVTDMLYKCYAEAEAGKNFDKQLKAIEERYNEIIKGLGLKLSLKEQFETIKKNFESKAGKDYAASRGEYLNGIIMANYLGYEFIDAASVICFDPEGEFDGEKTNKVMADRLANVEKAVIPGFYGAMPNGEVKTFSRGGSDVTGSIVARAIKADVYENWTDVSGFLAADPRIVDNPRSIEVITYKELRELSYMGATVLHESAIFPVRKEGIPINIRNTNAPQDKGTMIVETTCNKPDCIITGIAGKKGFVSITIDKDMMNSEIGFGRKVLQVFE
;
A
#
# COMPACT_ATOMS: atom_id res chain seq x y z
N LYS A 1 -10.07 -11.01 -11.05
CA LYS A 1 -9.96 -9.59 -10.65
C LYS A 1 -9.56 -8.76 -11.88
N VAL A 2 -9.73 -7.44 -11.85
CA VAL A 2 -9.35 -6.56 -12.99
C VAL A 2 -7.84 -6.61 -13.22
N THR A 3 -7.03 -6.60 -12.18
CA THR A 3 -5.57 -6.71 -12.26
C THR A 3 -5.13 -7.99 -13.02
N ASP A 4 -5.76 -9.14 -12.74
CA ASP A 4 -5.45 -10.41 -13.44
C ASP A 4 -5.82 -10.31 -14.93
N MET A 5 -6.92 -9.63 -15.25
CA MET A 5 -7.33 -9.39 -16.64
C MET A 5 -6.33 -8.46 -17.36
N LEU A 6 -5.85 -7.41 -16.70
CA LEU A 6 -4.85 -6.49 -17.22
C LEU A 6 -3.52 -7.21 -17.48
N TYR A 7 -3.04 -8.02 -16.53
CA TYR A 7 -1.83 -8.83 -16.72
C TYR A 7 -1.96 -9.78 -17.90
N LYS A 8 -3.11 -10.46 -18.02
CA LYS A 8 -3.37 -11.36 -19.16
C LYS A 8 -3.38 -10.61 -20.49
N CYS A 9 -4.05 -9.45 -20.51
CA CYS A 9 -4.12 -8.57 -21.67
C CYS A 9 -2.72 -8.11 -22.10
N TYR A 10 -1.90 -7.68 -21.14
CA TYR A 10 -0.54 -7.25 -21.39
C TYR A 10 0.36 -8.43 -21.88
N ALA A 11 0.24 -9.61 -21.28
CA ALA A 11 1.01 -10.78 -21.70
C ALA A 11 0.67 -11.21 -23.15
N GLU A 12 -0.59 -11.06 -23.59
CA GLU A 12 -0.98 -11.29 -24.98
C GLU A 12 -0.36 -10.23 -25.90
N ALA A 13 -0.36 -8.96 -25.50
CA ALA A 13 0.29 -7.86 -26.23
C ALA A 13 1.81 -8.09 -26.37
N GLU A 14 2.48 -8.46 -25.25
CA GLU A 14 3.90 -8.77 -25.22
C GLU A 14 4.29 -9.92 -26.16
N ALA A 15 3.40 -10.92 -26.26
CA ALA A 15 3.54 -12.06 -27.17
C ALA A 15 3.14 -11.74 -28.63
N GLY A 16 2.77 -10.51 -28.96
CA GLY A 16 2.32 -10.10 -30.28
C GLY A 16 0.96 -10.68 -30.70
N LYS A 17 0.16 -11.12 -29.74
CA LYS A 17 -1.20 -11.63 -29.96
C LYS A 17 -2.23 -10.52 -29.89
N ASN A 18 -3.40 -10.75 -30.49
CA ASN A 18 -4.52 -9.82 -30.36
C ASN A 18 -5.13 -9.90 -28.96
N PHE A 19 -5.20 -8.78 -28.29
CA PHE A 19 -5.73 -8.61 -26.92
C PHE A 19 -7.00 -7.73 -26.87
N ASP A 20 -7.52 -7.29 -28.01
CA ASP A 20 -8.68 -6.38 -28.09
C ASP A 20 -9.89 -6.92 -27.32
N LYS A 21 -10.15 -8.23 -27.42
CA LYS A 21 -11.27 -8.87 -26.73
C LYS A 21 -11.16 -8.76 -25.21
N GLN A 22 -9.96 -8.96 -24.66
CA GLN A 22 -9.69 -8.87 -23.23
C GLN A 22 -9.78 -7.42 -22.76
N LEU A 23 -9.20 -6.48 -23.51
CA LEU A 23 -9.26 -5.06 -23.18
C LEU A 23 -10.70 -4.54 -23.22
N LYS A 24 -11.48 -4.94 -24.23
CA LYS A 24 -12.90 -4.60 -24.34
C LYS A 24 -13.73 -5.12 -23.16
N ALA A 25 -13.45 -6.33 -22.67
CA ALA A 25 -14.14 -6.88 -21.51
C ALA A 25 -13.84 -6.07 -20.22
N ILE A 26 -12.63 -5.52 -20.09
CA ILE A 26 -12.26 -4.60 -18.99
C ILE A 26 -13.01 -3.27 -19.16
N GLU A 27 -13.04 -2.72 -20.37
CA GLU A 27 -13.76 -1.47 -20.67
C GLU A 27 -15.25 -1.61 -20.37
N GLU A 28 -15.90 -2.68 -20.80
CA GLU A 28 -17.30 -3.00 -20.52
C GLU A 28 -17.56 -3.03 -19.01
N ARG A 29 -16.68 -3.66 -18.23
CA ARG A 29 -16.78 -3.71 -16.76
C ARG A 29 -16.78 -2.32 -16.12
N TYR A 30 -15.89 -1.42 -16.56
CA TYR A 30 -15.85 -0.04 -16.06
C TYR A 30 -17.05 0.78 -16.53
N ASN A 31 -17.52 0.59 -17.76
CA ASN A 31 -18.71 1.24 -18.28
C ASN A 31 -19.98 0.82 -17.51
N GLU A 32 -20.08 -0.45 -17.10
CA GLU A 32 -21.17 -0.93 -16.23
C GLU A 32 -21.15 -0.20 -14.87
N ILE A 33 -19.96 -0.02 -14.27
CA ILE A 33 -19.82 0.73 -12.99
C ILE A 33 -20.25 2.18 -13.18
N ILE A 34 -19.76 2.87 -14.21
CA ILE A 34 -20.11 4.27 -14.53
C ILE A 34 -21.60 4.40 -14.72
N LYS A 35 -22.23 3.50 -15.48
CA LYS A 35 -23.67 3.46 -15.69
C LYS A 35 -24.44 3.20 -14.39
N GLY A 36 -23.99 2.24 -13.60
CA GLY A 36 -24.60 1.90 -12.31
C GLY A 36 -24.59 3.05 -11.30
N LEU A 37 -23.54 3.88 -11.34
CA LEU A 37 -23.40 5.09 -10.53
C LEU A 37 -24.10 6.33 -11.14
N GLY A 38 -24.66 6.22 -12.35
CA GLY A 38 -25.32 7.33 -13.03
C GLY A 38 -24.38 8.47 -13.45
N LEU A 39 -23.09 8.18 -13.66
CA LEU A 39 -22.09 9.20 -13.97
C LEU A 39 -22.08 9.60 -15.44
N LYS A 40 -21.82 10.87 -15.71
CA LYS A 40 -21.57 11.40 -17.06
C LYS A 40 -20.05 11.40 -17.34
N LEU A 41 -19.45 10.21 -17.34
CA LEU A 41 -18.02 10.00 -17.53
C LEU A 41 -17.80 9.04 -18.70
N SER A 42 -16.77 9.29 -19.51
CA SER A 42 -16.26 8.37 -20.52
C SER A 42 -14.79 8.10 -20.27
N LEU A 43 -14.39 6.84 -20.27
CA LEU A 43 -13.00 6.40 -20.15
C LEU A 43 -12.39 5.99 -21.52
N LYS A 44 -13.03 6.35 -22.62
CA LYS A 44 -12.61 5.95 -23.97
C LYS A 44 -11.15 6.36 -24.26
N GLU A 45 -10.80 7.61 -23.98
CA GLU A 45 -9.44 8.13 -24.21
C GLU A 45 -8.41 7.38 -23.37
N GLN A 46 -8.76 7.04 -22.12
CA GLN A 46 -7.88 6.25 -21.23
C GLN A 46 -7.66 4.84 -21.77
N PHE A 47 -8.70 4.18 -22.26
CA PHE A 47 -8.57 2.85 -22.87
C PHE A 47 -7.78 2.88 -24.18
N GLU A 48 -7.95 3.90 -25.02
CA GLU A 48 -7.13 4.12 -26.21
C GLU A 48 -5.65 4.30 -25.85
N THR A 49 -5.36 5.06 -24.79
CA THR A 49 -4.00 5.27 -24.26
C THR A 49 -3.42 3.95 -23.71
N ILE A 50 -4.20 3.20 -22.94
CA ILE A 50 -3.78 1.89 -22.40
C ILE A 50 -3.46 0.93 -23.55
N LYS A 51 -4.30 0.88 -24.59
CA LYS A 51 -4.07 0.05 -25.75
C LYS A 51 -2.73 0.37 -26.43
N LYS A 52 -2.46 1.65 -26.72
CA LYS A 52 -1.21 2.12 -27.32
C LYS A 52 0.00 1.73 -26.46
N ASN A 53 -0.11 1.90 -25.14
CA ASN A 53 0.98 1.58 -24.21
C ASN A 53 1.21 0.05 -24.12
N PHE A 54 0.18 -0.78 -24.26
CA PHE A 54 0.35 -2.23 -24.33
C PHE A 54 1.01 -2.64 -25.66
N GLU A 55 0.63 -2.04 -26.77
CA GLU A 55 1.26 -2.25 -28.08
C GLU A 55 2.74 -1.85 -28.07
N SER A 56 3.10 -0.78 -27.36
CA SER A 56 4.48 -0.31 -27.18
C SER A 56 5.25 -1.03 -26.05
N LYS A 57 4.65 -2.04 -25.39
CA LYS A 57 5.26 -2.84 -24.33
C LYS A 57 5.72 -2.00 -23.11
N ALA A 58 4.83 -1.17 -22.60
CA ALA A 58 5.10 -0.24 -21.49
C ALA A 58 5.40 -0.89 -20.11
N GLY A 59 5.42 -2.22 -20.02
CA GLY A 59 5.82 -2.94 -18.81
C GLY A 59 4.65 -3.48 -17.97
N LYS A 60 4.99 -4.47 -17.13
CA LYS A 60 4.02 -5.13 -16.24
C LYS A 60 3.50 -4.18 -15.16
N ASP A 61 4.35 -3.29 -14.64
CA ASP A 61 3.98 -2.31 -13.62
C ASP A 61 2.95 -1.31 -14.16
N TYR A 62 3.13 -0.88 -15.42
CA TYR A 62 2.12 -0.07 -16.10
C TYR A 62 0.79 -0.83 -16.18
N ALA A 63 0.79 -2.09 -16.62
CA ALA A 63 -0.43 -2.88 -16.72
C ALA A 63 -1.13 -3.05 -15.36
N ALA A 64 -0.38 -3.38 -14.30
CA ALA A 64 -0.90 -3.55 -12.95
C ALA A 64 -1.60 -2.29 -12.44
N SER A 65 -0.99 -1.13 -12.65
CA SER A 65 -1.48 0.16 -12.12
C SER A 65 -2.78 0.65 -12.77
N ARG A 66 -3.12 0.17 -13.97
CA ARG A 66 -4.26 0.73 -14.72
C ARG A 66 -5.62 0.47 -14.08
N GLY A 67 -5.73 -0.60 -13.28
CA GLY A 67 -6.95 -0.88 -12.52
C GLY A 67 -7.29 0.24 -11.54
N GLU A 68 -6.34 0.60 -10.69
CA GLU A 68 -6.46 1.65 -9.70
C GLU A 68 -6.52 3.04 -10.34
N TYR A 69 -5.78 3.27 -11.42
CA TYR A 69 -5.85 4.49 -12.22
C TYR A 69 -7.27 4.76 -12.72
N LEU A 70 -7.89 3.80 -13.40
CA LEU A 70 -9.25 3.91 -13.92
C LEU A 70 -10.29 4.04 -12.80
N ASN A 71 -10.13 3.27 -11.72
CA ASN A 71 -11.00 3.38 -10.56
C ASN A 71 -10.87 4.73 -9.86
N GLY A 72 -9.65 5.26 -9.74
CA GLY A 72 -9.39 6.59 -9.19
C GLY A 72 -10.13 7.69 -9.94
N ILE A 73 -10.15 7.65 -11.28
CA ILE A 73 -10.90 8.60 -12.11
C ILE A 73 -12.42 8.50 -11.83
N ILE A 74 -12.97 7.29 -11.74
CA ILE A 74 -14.38 7.08 -11.43
C ILE A 74 -14.70 7.62 -10.03
N MET A 75 -13.88 7.28 -9.03
CA MET A 75 -14.08 7.74 -7.66
C MET A 75 -13.98 9.26 -7.54
N ALA A 76 -13.04 9.90 -8.21
CA ALA A 76 -12.90 11.34 -8.23
C ALA A 76 -14.15 12.00 -8.84
N ASN A 77 -14.65 11.48 -9.95
CA ASN A 77 -15.87 11.97 -10.59
C ASN A 77 -17.12 11.76 -9.71
N TYR A 78 -17.22 10.59 -9.07
CA TYR A 78 -18.34 10.26 -8.18
C TYR A 78 -18.39 11.17 -6.94
N LEU A 79 -17.24 11.45 -6.34
CA LEU A 79 -17.12 12.31 -5.15
C LEU A 79 -17.11 13.81 -5.48
N GLY A 80 -16.91 14.17 -6.74
CA GLY A 80 -16.69 15.59 -7.14
C GLY A 80 -15.33 16.11 -6.65
N TYR A 81 -14.33 15.25 -6.53
CA TYR A 81 -12.97 15.56 -6.08
C TYR A 81 -12.02 15.67 -7.28
N GLU A 82 -10.87 16.29 -7.06
CA GLU A 82 -9.83 16.35 -8.08
C GLU A 82 -9.14 14.99 -8.23
N PHE A 83 -8.98 14.51 -9.47
CA PHE A 83 -8.17 13.34 -9.75
C PHE A 83 -6.70 13.73 -9.92
N ILE A 84 -5.80 13.09 -9.19
CA ILE A 84 -4.36 13.28 -9.33
C ILE A 84 -3.72 11.92 -9.59
N ASP A 85 -3.11 11.75 -10.78
CA ASP A 85 -2.40 10.52 -11.10
C ASP A 85 -1.18 10.35 -10.19
N ALA A 86 -1.08 9.20 -9.53
CA ALA A 86 0.05 8.88 -8.66
C ALA A 86 1.40 8.97 -9.39
N ALA A 87 1.44 8.63 -10.67
CA ALA A 87 2.64 8.74 -11.49
C ALA A 87 3.16 10.18 -11.63
N SER A 88 2.30 11.19 -11.39
CA SER A 88 2.70 12.61 -11.44
C SER A 88 3.28 13.14 -10.14
N VAL A 89 3.10 12.43 -9.03
CA VAL A 89 3.44 12.93 -7.68
C VAL A 89 4.28 11.96 -6.85
N ILE A 90 4.33 10.67 -7.20
CA ILE A 90 5.16 9.66 -6.55
C ILE A 90 6.36 9.35 -7.44
N CYS A 91 7.56 9.61 -6.93
CA CYS A 91 8.81 9.51 -7.67
C CYS A 91 9.61 8.29 -7.20
N PHE A 92 10.13 7.56 -8.17
CA PHE A 92 11.19 6.57 -7.98
C PHE A 92 12.49 7.13 -8.56
N ASP A 93 13.62 6.61 -8.12
CA ASP A 93 14.94 6.92 -8.67
C ASP A 93 15.23 6.12 -9.96
N PRO A 94 16.38 6.32 -10.64
CA PRO A 94 16.75 5.56 -11.82
C PRO A 94 16.92 4.06 -11.58
N GLU A 95 17.22 3.65 -10.36
CA GLU A 95 17.38 2.27 -9.91
C GLU A 95 16.05 1.59 -9.60
N GLY A 96 14.94 2.37 -9.56
CA GLY A 96 13.59 1.91 -9.27
C GLY A 96 13.28 1.84 -7.77
N GLU A 97 14.08 2.49 -6.95
CA GLU A 97 13.84 2.64 -5.52
C GLU A 97 12.99 3.90 -5.23
N PHE A 98 12.19 3.87 -4.18
CA PHE A 98 11.31 4.97 -3.84
C PHE A 98 12.07 6.21 -3.35
N ASP A 99 11.94 7.34 -4.07
CA ASP A 99 12.50 8.63 -3.67
C ASP A 99 11.54 9.40 -2.78
N GLY A 100 11.64 9.18 -1.48
CA GLY A 100 10.73 9.75 -0.49
C GLY A 100 10.83 11.27 -0.32
N GLU A 101 12.01 11.86 -0.47
CA GLU A 101 12.19 13.32 -0.27
C GLU A 101 11.69 14.08 -1.50
N LYS A 102 12.01 13.61 -2.70
CA LYS A 102 11.49 14.19 -3.94
C LYS A 102 9.97 14.06 -4.00
N THR A 103 9.44 12.88 -3.70
CA THR A 103 7.99 12.64 -3.64
C THR A 103 7.30 13.58 -2.66
N ASN A 104 7.84 13.71 -1.44
CA ASN A 104 7.25 14.59 -0.43
C ASN A 104 7.15 16.03 -0.92
N LYS A 105 8.20 16.55 -1.56
CA LYS A 105 8.21 17.91 -2.13
C LYS A 105 7.21 18.06 -3.27
N VAL A 106 7.27 17.19 -4.29
CA VAL A 106 6.39 17.25 -5.47
C VAL A 106 4.93 17.14 -5.06
N MET A 107 4.61 16.23 -4.15
CA MET A 107 3.25 16.01 -3.67
C MET A 107 2.75 17.18 -2.81
N ALA A 108 3.57 17.72 -1.90
CA ALA A 108 3.22 18.88 -1.11
C ALA A 108 2.92 20.10 -2.00
N ASP A 109 3.77 20.38 -2.97
CA ASP A 109 3.59 21.47 -3.93
C ASP A 109 2.30 21.28 -4.75
N ARG A 110 2.03 20.04 -5.19
CA ARG A 110 0.84 19.71 -5.99
C ARG A 110 -0.47 19.83 -5.19
N LEU A 111 -0.43 19.50 -3.91
CA LEU A 111 -1.60 19.48 -3.03
C LEU A 111 -1.84 20.78 -2.27
N ALA A 112 -0.91 21.75 -2.33
CA ALA A 112 -0.94 22.98 -1.53
C ALA A 112 -2.27 23.77 -1.64
N ASN A 113 -2.95 23.73 -2.78
CA ASN A 113 -4.20 24.44 -3.04
C ASN A 113 -5.36 23.49 -3.38
N VAL A 114 -5.24 22.21 -3.06
CA VAL A 114 -6.24 21.20 -3.35
C VAL A 114 -6.95 20.83 -2.05
N GLU A 115 -8.24 21.13 -1.98
CA GLU A 115 -9.05 20.81 -0.79
C GLU A 115 -9.37 19.32 -0.69
N LYS A 116 -9.69 18.69 -1.82
CA LYS A 116 -10.11 17.28 -1.89
C LYS A 116 -9.59 16.63 -3.16
N ALA A 117 -8.89 15.52 -3.01
CA ALA A 117 -8.35 14.76 -4.13
C ALA A 117 -8.58 13.26 -3.98
N VAL A 118 -8.56 12.57 -5.12
CA VAL A 118 -8.41 11.11 -5.21
C VAL A 118 -7.08 10.82 -5.89
N ILE A 119 -6.21 10.09 -5.19
CA ILE A 119 -4.91 9.66 -5.68
C ILE A 119 -4.90 8.13 -5.67
N PRO A 120 -4.78 7.46 -6.82
CA PRO A 120 -4.71 6.00 -6.86
C PRO A 120 -3.43 5.52 -6.17
N GLY A 121 -3.53 4.36 -5.48
CA GLY A 121 -2.42 3.82 -4.69
C GLY A 121 -1.48 2.92 -5.48
N PHE A 122 -0.42 2.49 -4.82
CA PHE A 122 0.60 1.47 -5.07
C PHE A 122 1.56 1.68 -6.25
N TYR A 123 1.52 2.79 -6.97
CA TYR A 123 2.44 3.08 -8.07
C TYR A 123 2.89 4.55 -8.09
N GLY A 124 3.94 4.81 -8.86
CA GLY A 124 4.48 6.12 -9.17
C GLY A 124 5.20 6.07 -10.51
N ALA A 125 6.14 6.97 -10.75
CA ALA A 125 6.94 6.99 -11.98
C ALA A 125 8.44 7.13 -11.71
N MET A 126 9.24 6.51 -12.57
CA MET A 126 10.67 6.70 -12.70
C MET A 126 10.98 7.99 -13.47
N PRO A 127 12.24 8.50 -13.44
CA PRO A 127 12.60 9.73 -14.13
C PRO A 127 12.41 9.69 -15.66
N ASN A 128 12.43 8.51 -16.25
CA ASN A 128 12.17 8.30 -17.68
C ASN A 128 10.66 8.27 -18.02
N GLY A 129 9.79 8.43 -17.02
CA GLY A 129 8.32 8.38 -17.17
C GLY A 129 7.71 6.99 -17.13
N GLU A 130 8.52 5.93 -16.98
CA GLU A 130 7.99 4.58 -16.81
C GLU A 130 7.31 4.43 -15.46
N VAL A 131 6.14 3.77 -15.46
CA VAL A 131 5.41 3.47 -14.24
C VAL A 131 6.14 2.38 -13.45
N LYS A 132 6.27 2.60 -12.15
CA LYS A 132 6.85 1.67 -11.19
C LYS A 132 5.86 1.40 -10.06
N THR A 133 5.73 0.13 -9.65
CA THR A 133 4.86 -0.27 -8.54
C THR A 133 5.67 -0.54 -7.28
N PHE A 134 5.06 -0.30 -6.11
CA PHE A 134 5.62 -0.77 -4.84
C PHE A 134 5.51 -2.29 -4.74
N SER A 135 6.50 -2.93 -4.16
CA SER A 135 6.58 -4.40 -4.08
C SER A 135 5.50 -5.03 -3.19
N ARG A 136 5.12 -4.37 -2.08
CA ARG A 136 4.09 -4.82 -1.13
C ARG A 136 3.44 -3.65 -0.41
N GLY A 137 2.16 -3.81 -0.02
CA GLY A 137 1.43 -2.82 0.77
C GLY A 137 1.36 -1.43 0.12
N GLY A 138 1.51 -1.35 -1.20
CA GLY A 138 1.70 -0.08 -1.90
C GLY A 138 0.57 0.93 -1.74
N SER A 139 -0.67 0.47 -1.59
CA SER A 139 -1.80 1.37 -1.32
C SER A 139 -1.69 2.00 0.07
N ASP A 140 -1.32 1.22 1.09
CA ASP A 140 -1.11 1.71 2.45
C ASP A 140 0.08 2.68 2.50
N VAL A 141 1.16 2.34 1.78
CA VAL A 141 2.34 3.21 1.62
C VAL A 141 1.94 4.53 0.95
N THR A 142 1.13 4.49 -0.09
CA THR A 142 0.65 5.69 -0.78
C THR A 142 -0.14 6.60 0.16
N GLY A 143 -1.08 6.05 0.94
CA GLY A 143 -1.84 6.83 1.93
C GLY A 143 -0.93 7.51 2.96
N SER A 144 0.07 6.79 3.45
CA SER A 144 1.07 7.31 4.38
C SER A 144 1.94 8.43 3.77
N ILE A 145 2.36 8.27 2.50
CA ILE A 145 3.11 9.30 1.76
C ILE A 145 2.27 10.58 1.61
N VAL A 146 0.99 10.43 1.21
CA VAL A 146 0.07 11.57 1.08
C VAL A 146 -0.10 12.26 2.42
N ALA A 147 -0.37 11.51 3.50
CA ALA A 147 -0.54 12.06 4.84
C ALA A 147 0.69 12.86 5.29
N ARG A 148 1.90 12.34 5.02
CA ARG A 148 3.15 13.06 5.29
C ARG A 148 3.25 14.37 4.51
N ALA A 149 2.99 14.34 3.21
CA ALA A 149 3.16 15.49 2.32
C ALA A 149 2.24 16.66 2.68
N ILE A 150 1.00 16.37 3.12
CA ILE A 150 0.03 17.40 3.53
C ILE A 150 0.07 17.70 5.05
N LYS A 151 0.96 17.04 5.80
CA LYS A 151 1.03 17.14 7.27
C LYS A 151 -0.33 16.89 7.92
N ALA A 152 -0.95 15.78 7.57
CA ALA A 152 -2.28 15.41 8.03
C ALA A 152 -2.34 15.29 9.56
N ASP A 153 -3.50 15.60 10.14
CA ASP A 153 -3.76 15.39 11.57
C ASP A 153 -3.87 13.90 11.92
N VAL A 154 -4.32 13.08 10.95
CA VAL A 154 -4.46 11.63 11.07
C VAL A 154 -4.42 10.97 9.69
N TYR A 155 -3.83 9.78 9.61
CA TYR A 155 -3.97 8.88 8.46
C TYR A 155 -4.96 7.77 8.80
N GLU A 156 -6.16 7.78 8.24
CA GLU A 156 -7.11 6.68 8.36
C GLU A 156 -6.84 5.62 7.31
N ASN A 157 -6.52 4.40 7.74
CA ASN A 157 -6.36 3.23 6.89
C ASN A 157 -7.63 2.36 6.99
N TRP A 158 -8.44 2.39 5.96
CA TRP A 158 -9.70 1.66 5.87
C TRP A 158 -9.48 0.28 5.25
N THR A 159 -9.78 -0.78 6.04
CA THR A 159 -9.59 -2.19 5.68
C THR A 159 -10.84 -3.01 6.01
N ASP A 160 -10.75 -4.32 6.05
CA ASP A 160 -11.86 -5.25 6.37
C ASP A 160 -11.89 -5.71 7.84
N VAL A 161 -11.00 -5.15 8.68
CA VAL A 161 -10.93 -5.44 10.12
C VAL A 161 -11.03 -4.16 10.96
N SER A 162 -11.61 -4.28 12.18
CA SER A 162 -11.80 -3.15 13.10
C SER A 162 -10.57 -2.87 13.97
N GLY A 163 -9.36 -2.86 13.37
CA GLY A 163 -8.11 -2.63 14.07
C GLY A 163 -7.43 -3.91 14.56
N PHE A 164 -6.61 -3.78 15.60
CA PHE A 164 -5.85 -4.89 16.17
C PHE A 164 -6.56 -5.53 17.34
N LEU A 165 -6.43 -6.85 17.43
CA LEU A 165 -6.88 -7.64 18.56
C LEU A 165 -5.71 -8.02 19.46
N ALA A 166 -5.96 -8.12 20.76
CA ALA A 166 -4.94 -8.46 21.75
C ALA A 166 -4.40 -9.89 21.62
N ALA A 167 -5.10 -10.75 20.88
CA ALA A 167 -4.66 -12.11 20.54
C ALA A 167 -5.30 -12.54 19.21
N ASP A 168 -4.77 -13.61 18.61
CA ASP A 168 -5.32 -14.21 17.38
C ASP A 168 -6.71 -14.83 17.69
N PRO A 169 -7.78 -14.38 17.02
CA PRO A 169 -9.15 -14.88 17.24
C PRO A 169 -9.33 -16.37 16.86
N ARG A 170 -8.38 -16.95 16.13
CA ARG A 170 -8.34 -18.39 15.81
C ARG A 170 -7.83 -19.24 16.98
N ILE A 171 -7.23 -18.61 17.99
CA ILE A 171 -6.60 -19.27 19.16
C ILE A 171 -7.33 -18.90 20.44
N VAL A 172 -7.75 -17.66 20.57
CA VAL A 172 -8.41 -17.14 21.78
C VAL A 172 -9.80 -16.64 21.39
N ASP A 173 -10.83 -17.16 22.08
CA ASP A 173 -12.20 -16.74 21.83
C ASP A 173 -12.42 -15.31 22.33
N ASN A 174 -13.04 -14.47 21.47
CA ASN A 174 -13.42 -13.09 21.77
C ASN A 174 -12.25 -12.24 22.33
N PRO A 175 -11.11 -12.17 21.66
CA PRO A 175 -9.99 -11.37 22.14
C PRO A 175 -10.36 -9.89 22.16
N ARG A 176 -9.85 -9.18 23.17
CA ARG A 176 -10.08 -7.75 23.34
C ARG A 176 -9.52 -6.95 22.17
N SER A 177 -10.24 -5.94 21.72
CA SER A 177 -9.71 -4.95 20.76
C SER A 177 -8.69 -4.04 21.44
N ILE A 178 -7.63 -3.70 20.70
CA ILE A 178 -6.62 -2.73 21.12
C ILE A 178 -7.06 -1.35 20.62
N GLU A 179 -7.42 -0.45 21.54
CA GLU A 179 -7.86 0.90 21.15
C GLU A 179 -6.70 1.79 20.73
N VAL A 180 -5.59 1.72 21.45
CA VAL A 180 -4.37 2.50 21.19
C VAL A 180 -3.15 1.63 21.32
N ILE A 181 -2.23 1.74 20.38
CA ILE A 181 -0.95 1.02 20.33
C ILE A 181 0.16 1.96 19.86
N THR A 182 1.36 1.80 20.42
CA THR A 182 2.52 2.54 19.94
C THR A 182 3.13 1.88 18.69
N TYR A 183 3.84 2.66 17.86
CA TYR A 183 4.60 2.10 16.72
C TYR A 183 5.59 1.02 17.15
N LYS A 184 6.16 1.13 18.35
CA LYS A 184 7.08 0.13 18.89
C LYS A 184 6.37 -1.18 19.19
N GLU A 185 5.24 -1.13 19.90
CA GLU A 185 4.43 -2.34 20.21
C GLU A 185 3.88 -2.98 18.94
N LEU A 186 3.40 -2.17 18.00
CA LEU A 186 2.93 -2.67 16.69
C LEU A 186 4.01 -3.45 15.97
N ARG A 187 5.24 -2.94 15.93
CA ARG A 187 6.37 -3.63 15.30
C ARG A 187 6.62 -5.00 15.95
N GLU A 188 6.63 -5.07 17.27
CA GLU A 188 6.82 -6.34 17.99
C GLU A 188 5.70 -7.36 17.67
N LEU A 189 4.45 -6.91 17.64
CA LEU A 189 3.32 -7.78 17.27
C LEU A 189 3.39 -8.24 15.80
N SER A 190 3.82 -7.36 14.89
CA SER A 190 3.95 -7.65 13.46
C SER A 190 5.02 -8.69 13.18
N TYR A 191 6.14 -8.65 13.87
CA TYR A 191 7.19 -9.70 13.80
C TYR A 191 6.66 -11.09 14.12
N MET A 192 5.70 -11.16 15.03
CA MET A 192 5.09 -12.43 15.47
C MET A 192 3.86 -12.82 14.65
N GLY A 193 3.55 -12.11 13.56
CA GLY A 193 2.53 -12.50 12.58
C GLY A 193 1.20 -11.77 12.65
N ALA A 194 1.05 -10.75 13.50
CA ALA A 194 -0.11 -9.87 13.52
C ALA A 194 0.01 -8.82 12.39
N THR A 195 -0.28 -9.21 11.14
CA THR A 195 -0.15 -8.35 9.96
C THR A 195 -1.49 -7.74 9.58
N VAL A 196 -1.76 -6.53 10.04
CA VAL A 196 -2.91 -5.72 9.58
C VAL A 196 -2.41 -4.59 8.65
N LEU A 197 -1.22 -4.03 8.93
CA LEU A 197 -0.60 -2.96 8.16
C LEU A 197 0.85 -3.34 7.81
N HIS A 198 1.27 -3.07 6.59
CA HIS A 198 2.65 -3.33 6.17
C HIS A 198 3.61 -2.31 6.82
N GLU A 199 4.76 -2.77 7.29
CA GLU A 199 5.75 -1.92 8.00
C GLU A 199 6.19 -0.70 7.16
N SER A 200 6.33 -0.87 5.85
CA SER A 200 6.69 0.21 4.92
C SER A 200 5.68 1.37 4.92
N ALA A 201 4.40 1.11 5.26
CA ALA A 201 3.39 2.14 5.33
C ALA A 201 3.48 3.01 6.60
N ILE A 202 4.20 2.54 7.61
CA ILE A 202 4.35 3.24 8.88
C ILE A 202 5.44 4.33 8.79
N PHE A 203 6.49 4.05 8.03
CA PHE A 203 7.70 4.87 8.02
C PHE A 203 7.47 6.36 7.64
N PRO A 204 6.73 6.70 6.56
CA PRO A 204 6.52 8.10 6.19
C PRO A 204 5.80 8.93 7.27
N VAL A 205 4.72 8.41 7.83
CA VAL A 205 3.90 9.13 8.85
C VAL A 205 4.57 9.17 10.22
N ARG A 206 5.31 8.12 10.59
CA ARG A 206 6.06 8.06 11.84
C ARG A 206 7.11 9.16 11.93
N LYS A 207 7.80 9.45 10.84
CA LYS A 207 8.82 10.52 10.77
C LYS A 207 8.25 11.89 11.16
N GLU A 208 6.99 12.12 10.88
CA GLU A 208 6.27 13.37 11.16
C GLU A 208 5.37 13.29 12.43
N GLY A 209 5.35 12.14 13.11
CA GLY A 209 4.51 11.94 14.30
C GLY A 209 3.01 11.88 14.00
N ILE A 210 2.61 11.65 12.75
CA ILE A 210 1.21 11.58 12.33
C ILE A 210 0.61 10.26 12.79
N PRO A 211 -0.47 10.24 13.58
CA PRO A 211 -1.12 9.00 14.02
C PRO A 211 -1.80 8.28 12.85
N ILE A 212 -1.85 6.93 12.94
CA ILE A 212 -2.61 6.09 12.00
C ILE A 212 -3.83 5.54 12.72
N ASN A 213 -5.01 5.62 12.11
CA ASN A 213 -6.21 4.95 12.61
C ASN A 213 -6.62 3.82 11.66
N ILE A 214 -6.59 2.59 12.13
CA ILE A 214 -7.07 1.44 11.37
C ILE A 214 -8.58 1.32 11.54
N ARG A 215 -9.33 1.43 10.45
CA ARG A 215 -10.80 1.47 10.42
C ARG A 215 -11.37 0.35 9.56
N ASN A 216 -12.58 -0.08 9.89
CA ASN A 216 -13.29 -1.15 9.16
C ASN A 216 -14.32 -0.57 8.18
N THR A 217 -14.16 -0.84 6.89
CA THR A 217 -15.11 -0.43 5.85
C THR A 217 -16.48 -1.10 5.99
N ASN A 218 -16.53 -2.30 6.59
CA ASN A 218 -17.77 -3.06 6.82
C ASN A 218 -18.46 -2.69 8.16
N ALA A 219 -17.75 -1.99 9.05
CA ALA A 219 -18.24 -1.52 10.34
C ALA A 219 -17.70 -0.11 10.62
N PRO A 220 -18.14 0.91 9.86
CA PRO A 220 -17.57 2.26 9.93
C PRO A 220 -17.81 2.97 11.27
N GLN A 221 -18.76 2.49 12.08
CA GLN A 221 -19.02 2.97 13.44
C GLN A 221 -17.96 2.52 14.45
N ASP A 222 -17.19 1.48 14.16
CA ASP A 222 -16.14 0.99 15.06
C ASP A 222 -15.00 2.02 15.11
N LYS A 223 -14.49 2.29 16.31
CA LYS A 223 -13.38 3.25 16.51
C LYS A 223 -12.07 2.78 15.88
N GLY A 224 -11.91 1.46 15.76
CA GLY A 224 -10.68 0.83 15.28
C GLY A 224 -9.53 0.94 16.27
N THR A 225 -8.30 0.88 15.75
CA THR A 225 -7.07 1.02 16.56
C THR A 225 -6.29 2.27 16.14
N MET A 226 -5.96 3.10 17.11
CA MET A 226 -5.07 4.26 16.91
C MET A 226 -3.61 3.85 17.14
N ILE A 227 -2.74 4.08 16.16
CA ILE A 227 -1.30 3.85 16.24
C ILE A 227 -0.61 5.20 16.43
N VAL A 228 0.19 5.34 17.48
CA VAL A 228 0.81 6.61 17.90
C VAL A 228 2.30 6.43 18.23
N GLU A 229 3.07 7.51 18.26
CA GLU A 229 4.48 7.45 18.65
C GLU A 229 4.62 7.15 20.16
N THR A 230 3.86 7.85 20.98
CA THR A 230 3.83 7.68 22.44
C THR A 230 2.42 7.80 22.96
N THR A 231 2.13 7.15 24.08
CA THR A 231 0.87 7.33 24.80
C THR A 231 1.14 7.77 26.23
N CYS A 232 0.40 8.78 26.68
CA CYS A 232 0.39 9.22 28.08
C CYS A 232 -0.65 8.45 28.91
N ASN A 233 -1.53 7.71 28.28
CA ASN A 233 -2.56 6.93 28.95
C ASN A 233 -1.93 5.73 29.63
N LYS A 234 -2.21 5.56 30.93
CA LYS A 234 -1.92 4.29 31.60
C LYS A 234 -2.78 3.22 30.95
N PRO A 235 -2.18 2.14 30.42
CA PRO A 235 -2.98 1.08 29.82
C PRO A 235 -3.86 0.43 30.89
N ASP A 236 -5.11 0.17 30.56
CA ASP A 236 -6.04 -0.58 31.43
C ASP A 236 -5.59 -2.03 31.66
N CYS A 237 -4.62 -2.48 30.88
CA CYS A 237 -4.06 -3.81 30.90
C CYS A 237 -2.52 -3.79 30.93
N ILE A 238 -1.93 -4.73 31.63
CA ILE A 238 -0.47 -4.90 31.74
C ILE A 238 0.13 -5.35 30.40
N ILE A 239 -0.63 -6.08 29.58
CA ILE A 239 -0.21 -6.63 28.28
C ILE A 239 -1.08 -6.01 27.20
N THR A 240 -0.42 -5.39 26.21
CA THR A 240 -1.08 -4.79 25.04
C THR A 240 -1.66 -5.87 24.13
N GLY A 241 -0.87 -6.88 23.80
CA GLY A 241 -1.26 -8.01 22.97
C GLY A 241 -0.25 -9.14 23.00
N ILE A 242 -0.67 -10.29 22.49
CA ILE A 242 0.14 -11.49 22.36
C ILE A 242 0.03 -11.97 20.92
N ALA A 243 1.16 -12.04 20.22
CA ALA A 243 1.25 -12.65 18.89
C ALA A 243 2.27 -13.80 18.93
N GLY A 244 2.07 -14.82 18.10
CA GLY A 244 2.95 -15.97 18.03
C GLY A 244 2.91 -16.65 16.66
N LYS A 245 4.05 -17.14 16.23
CA LYS A 245 4.19 -17.92 14.99
C LYS A 245 4.80 -19.27 15.31
N LYS A 246 4.20 -20.33 14.78
CA LYS A 246 4.72 -21.71 14.90
C LYS A 246 5.71 -22.02 13.78
N GLY A 247 6.50 -23.08 13.95
CA GLY A 247 7.38 -23.59 12.89
C GLY A 247 8.76 -22.95 12.83
N PHE A 248 9.21 -22.33 13.92
CA PHE A 248 10.60 -21.89 14.06
C PHE A 248 11.53 -23.07 14.25
N VAL A 249 12.72 -22.96 13.63
CA VAL A 249 13.85 -23.86 13.85
C VAL A 249 14.95 -23.05 14.50
N SER A 250 15.51 -23.56 15.58
CA SER A 250 16.69 -22.97 16.22
C SER A 250 17.94 -23.66 15.69
N ILE A 251 18.90 -22.90 15.20
CA ILE A 251 20.21 -23.40 14.75
C ILE A 251 21.26 -22.80 15.66
N THR A 252 21.92 -23.68 16.43
CA THR A 252 23.04 -23.28 17.26
C THR A 252 24.32 -23.55 16.51
N ILE A 253 25.18 -22.55 16.40
CA ILE A 253 26.49 -22.66 15.78
C ILE A 253 27.53 -22.49 16.87
N ASP A 254 28.32 -23.56 17.10
CA ASP A 254 29.42 -23.55 18.03
C ASP A 254 30.75 -23.61 17.24
N LYS A 255 31.60 -22.64 17.49
CA LYS A 255 32.90 -22.52 16.82
C LYS A 255 33.94 -21.92 17.76
N ASP A 256 35.04 -22.63 17.93
CA ASP A 256 36.20 -22.10 18.63
C ASP A 256 36.74 -20.83 17.95
N MET A 257 37.19 -19.87 18.74
CA MET A 257 37.78 -18.62 18.27
C MET A 257 36.85 -17.76 17.38
N MET A 258 35.52 -17.87 17.52
CA MET A 258 34.55 -17.11 16.74
C MET A 258 34.80 -15.59 16.81
N ASN A 259 35.20 -15.08 17.96
CA ASN A 259 35.48 -13.66 18.19
C ASN A 259 36.68 -13.11 17.40
N SER A 260 37.61 -13.98 16.95
CA SER A 260 38.77 -13.60 16.16
C SER A 260 38.50 -13.58 14.64
N GLU A 261 37.38 -14.14 14.18
CA GLU A 261 37.02 -14.18 12.76
C GLU A 261 36.12 -13.03 12.39
N ILE A 262 36.71 -12.01 11.73
CA ILE A 262 35.96 -10.85 11.22
C ILE A 262 34.95 -11.29 10.17
N GLY A 263 33.67 -10.87 10.37
CA GLY A 263 32.59 -11.16 9.44
C GLY A 263 32.01 -12.58 9.52
N PHE A 264 32.28 -13.34 10.58
CA PHE A 264 31.73 -14.68 10.77
C PHE A 264 30.19 -14.68 10.68
N GLY A 265 29.50 -13.78 11.41
CA GLY A 265 28.05 -13.68 11.36
C GLY A 265 27.52 -13.44 9.95
N ARG A 266 28.19 -12.60 9.15
CA ARG A 266 27.82 -12.37 7.74
C ARG A 266 27.91 -13.66 6.91
N LYS A 267 29.01 -14.45 7.09
CA LYS A 267 29.19 -15.73 6.37
C LYS A 267 28.09 -16.73 6.73
N VAL A 268 27.70 -16.76 8.00
CA VAL A 268 26.60 -17.63 8.46
C VAL A 268 25.29 -17.22 7.81
N LEU A 269 24.91 -15.93 7.85
CA LEU A 269 23.68 -15.44 7.26
C LEU A 269 23.64 -15.67 5.75
N GLN A 270 24.77 -15.53 5.06
CA GLN A 270 24.88 -15.75 3.62
C GLN A 270 24.56 -17.20 3.19
N VAL A 271 24.66 -18.17 4.08
CA VAL A 271 24.30 -19.59 3.80
C VAL A 271 22.78 -19.77 3.80
N PHE A 272 22.03 -18.86 4.43
CA PHE A 272 20.58 -18.90 4.53
C PHE A 272 19.88 -17.96 3.53
N GLU A 273 20.62 -17.17 2.78
CA GLU A 273 20.13 -16.30 1.72
C GLU A 273 19.91 -17.07 0.42
#